data_63fc592170cac02243c36a3d6b0dae6b
#
_entry.id   63fc592170cac02243c36a3d6b0dae6b
#
_cell.length_a   1.000
_cell.length_b   1.000
_cell.length_c   1.000
_cell.angle_alpha   90.00
_cell.angle_beta   90.00
_cell.angle_gamma   90.00
#
_symmetry.space_group_name_H-M   'P 1'
#
loop_
_entity.id
_entity.type
_entity.pdbx_description
1 polymer ?
#
loop_
_entity_poly.entity_id
_entity_poly.type
_entity_poly.pdbx_seq_one_letter_code
_entity_poly.pdbx_strand_id
1 'polypeptide(L)'
;YLKYQLELELADALSAFSGPILWVTHDRGEAWRACKRVCVMEQGRSQPVQTMESLFRAPGTRSAARLSGCKNFAAAQPGKQSVFLPQWGVTLSCRRPVPPRTAAVGLRSHHLHLAAPGEENAFSCQVVRVIDDVFASILLLRPAGAEPDAPLLRMELDKAVWAAHDGETAVMAAIRPE
;
A
#
# COMPACT_ATOMS: atom_id res chain seq x y z
N TYR A 1 -21.94 -14.15 -1.76
CA TYR A 1 -23.11 -14.08 -0.85
C TYR A 1 -22.90 -15.00 0.36
N LEU A 2 -22.66 -16.30 0.17
CA LEU A 2 -22.51 -17.29 1.22
C LEU A 2 -21.36 -16.98 2.20
N LYS A 3 -20.19 -16.57 1.69
CA LYS A 3 -19.04 -16.19 2.54
C LYS A 3 -19.40 -15.08 3.52
N TYR A 4 -20.10 -14.06 3.06
CA TYR A 4 -20.50 -12.92 3.88
C TYR A 4 -21.52 -13.31 4.99
N GLN A 5 -22.48 -14.18 4.66
CA GLN A 5 -23.43 -14.69 5.67
C GLN A 5 -22.72 -15.51 6.75
N LEU A 6 -21.82 -16.41 6.35
CA LEU A 6 -21.03 -17.21 7.29
C LEU A 6 -20.13 -16.32 8.19
N GLU A 7 -19.58 -15.24 7.63
CA GLU A 7 -18.80 -14.28 8.43
C GLU A 7 -19.65 -13.58 9.49
N LEU A 8 -20.92 -13.23 9.19
CA LEU A 8 -21.83 -12.64 10.15
C LEU A 8 -22.22 -13.64 11.26
N GLU A 9 -22.64 -14.85 10.89
CA GLU A 9 -22.99 -15.91 11.85
C GLU A 9 -21.81 -16.24 12.77
N LEU A 10 -20.60 -16.27 12.22
CA LEU A 10 -19.40 -16.51 13.00
C LEU A 10 -19.08 -15.33 13.94
N ALA A 11 -19.27 -14.09 13.49
CA ALA A 11 -19.10 -12.92 14.35
C ALA A 11 -20.08 -12.93 15.54
N ASP A 12 -21.32 -13.32 15.29
CA ASP A 12 -22.35 -13.45 16.35
C ASP A 12 -21.99 -14.56 17.34
N ALA A 13 -21.57 -15.73 16.85
CA ALA A 13 -21.12 -16.84 17.69
C ALA A 13 -19.90 -16.47 18.54
N LEU A 14 -18.94 -15.74 17.96
CA LEU A 14 -17.75 -15.27 18.68
C LEU A 14 -18.09 -14.20 19.72
N SER A 15 -19.06 -13.34 19.46
CA SER A 15 -19.49 -12.32 20.41
C SER A 15 -20.11 -12.91 21.68
N ALA A 16 -20.72 -14.09 21.57
CA ALA A 16 -21.30 -14.84 22.69
C ALA A 16 -20.24 -15.64 23.49
N PHE A 17 -19.03 -15.80 22.95
CA PHE A 17 -17.96 -16.55 23.61
C PHE A 17 -17.16 -15.65 24.56
N SER A 18 -17.11 -16.01 25.83
CA SER A 18 -16.45 -15.22 26.88
C SER A 18 -14.94 -15.52 27.06
N GLY A 19 -14.41 -16.51 26.37
CA GLY A 19 -13.02 -16.94 26.48
C GLY A 19 -12.06 -16.20 25.52
N PRO A 20 -10.74 -16.44 25.64
CA PRO A 20 -9.77 -15.93 24.69
C PRO A 20 -9.92 -16.57 23.31
N ILE A 21 -9.86 -15.76 22.27
CA ILE A 21 -9.96 -16.21 20.88
C ILE A 21 -8.65 -15.89 20.16
N LEU A 22 -8.07 -16.89 19.51
CA LEU A 22 -6.96 -16.72 18.59
C LEU A 22 -7.46 -16.97 17.15
N TRP A 23 -7.45 -15.90 16.34
CA TRP A 23 -7.87 -15.95 14.95
C TRP A 23 -6.66 -15.96 14.03
N VAL A 24 -6.53 -16.95 13.14
CA VAL A 24 -5.46 -17.05 12.16
C VAL A 24 -6.05 -16.84 10.77
N THR A 25 -5.63 -15.79 10.09
CA THR A 25 -6.08 -15.45 8.74
C THR A 25 -5.00 -14.71 7.97
N HIS A 26 -5.07 -14.75 6.65
CA HIS A 26 -4.32 -13.87 5.74
C HIS A 26 -5.20 -12.75 5.14
N ASP A 27 -6.49 -12.77 5.44
CA ASP A 27 -7.43 -11.72 5.00
C ASP A 27 -7.44 -10.57 6.00
N ARG A 28 -6.93 -9.41 5.55
CA ARG A 28 -6.87 -8.20 6.37
C ARG A 28 -8.24 -7.66 6.77
N GLY A 29 -9.27 -7.89 5.93
CA GLY A 29 -10.64 -7.46 6.20
C GLY A 29 -11.26 -8.29 7.32
N GLU A 30 -11.06 -9.61 7.31
CA GLU A 30 -11.47 -10.49 8.41
C GLU A 30 -10.77 -10.07 9.72
N ALA A 31 -9.44 -9.91 9.69
CA ALA A 31 -8.68 -9.50 10.86
C ALA A 31 -9.14 -8.13 11.40
N TRP A 32 -9.42 -7.17 10.52
CA TRP A 32 -9.92 -5.84 10.90
C TRP A 32 -11.28 -5.90 11.62
N ARG A 33 -12.20 -6.74 11.11
CA ARG A 33 -13.55 -6.88 11.70
C ARG A 33 -13.56 -7.67 13.00
N ALA A 34 -12.72 -8.72 13.10
CA ALA A 34 -12.76 -9.67 14.20
C ALA A 34 -11.78 -9.35 15.34
N CYS A 35 -10.69 -8.65 15.08
CA CYS A 35 -9.57 -8.53 16.02
C CYS A 35 -9.24 -7.08 16.37
N LYS A 36 -9.04 -6.79 17.65
CA LYS A 36 -8.50 -5.50 18.12
C LYS A 36 -6.97 -5.46 18.08
N ARG A 37 -6.33 -6.61 18.23
CA ARG A 37 -4.88 -6.78 18.28
C ARG A 37 -4.45 -7.82 17.26
N VAL A 38 -3.27 -7.63 16.69
CA VAL A 38 -2.73 -8.48 15.65
C VAL A 38 -1.25 -8.77 15.89
N CYS A 39 -0.84 -9.95 15.50
CA CYS A 39 0.54 -10.37 15.44
C CYS A 39 0.81 -10.89 14.01
N VAL A 40 1.78 -10.30 13.32
CA VAL A 40 2.18 -10.77 12.00
C VAL A 40 3.14 -11.94 12.14
N MET A 41 2.88 -13.02 11.41
CA MET A 41 3.75 -14.19 11.33
C MET A 41 4.54 -14.17 10.03
N GLU A 42 5.85 -14.35 10.11
CA GLU A 42 6.74 -14.45 8.95
C GLU A 42 7.84 -15.47 9.20
N GLN A 43 8.02 -16.41 8.27
CA GLN A 43 9.05 -17.45 8.35
C GLN A 43 9.06 -18.21 9.71
N GLY A 44 7.88 -18.55 10.23
CA GLY A 44 7.73 -19.25 11.49
C GLY A 44 7.99 -18.42 12.76
N ARG A 45 8.17 -17.12 12.62
CA ARG A 45 8.39 -16.19 13.74
C ARG A 45 7.27 -15.18 13.87
N SER A 46 6.84 -14.92 15.10
CA SER A 46 5.88 -13.88 15.41
C SER A 46 6.57 -12.54 15.58
N GLN A 47 5.98 -11.49 15.00
CA GLN A 47 6.36 -10.11 15.26
C GLN A 47 5.68 -9.60 16.55
N PRO A 48 6.10 -8.47 17.11
CA PRO A 48 5.44 -7.91 18.28
C PRO A 48 3.94 -7.70 18.04
N VAL A 49 3.14 -8.00 19.04
CA VAL A 49 1.69 -7.77 19.01
C VAL A 49 1.42 -6.27 19.01
N GLN A 50 0.56 -5.83 18.10
CA GLN A 50 0.17 -4.43 17.95
C GLN A 50 -1.35 -4.30 17.76
N THR A 51 -1.88 -3.09 17.77
CA THR A 51 -3.27 -2.85 17.40
C THR A 51 -3.46 -2.93 15.89
N MET A 52 -4.67 -3.24 15.44
CA MET A 52 -5.00 -3.21 14.00
C MET A 52 -4.71 -1.83 13.39
N GLU A 53 -5.06 -0.76 14.08
CA GLU A 53 -4.79 0.61 13.64
C GLU A 53 -3.28 0.86 13.46
N SER A 54 -2.44 0.42 14.42
CA SER A 54 -0.99 0.53 14.33
C SER A 54 -0.43 -0.22 13.12
N LEU A 55 -0.92 -1.45 12.85
CA LEU A 55 -0.51 -2.22 11.68
C LEU A 55 -0.77 -1.47 10.37
N PHE A 56 -1.91 -0.78 10.26
CA PHE A 56 -2.23 -0.04 9.05
C PHE A 56 -1.50 1.30 8.94
N ARG A 57 -1.20 1.94 10.05
CA ARG A 57 -0.58 3.26 10.11
C ARG A 57 0.95 3.21 10.04
N ALA A 58 1.55 2.27 10.78
CA ALA A 58 3.02 2.14 10.92
C ALA A 58 3.41 0.66 11.03
N PRO A 59 3.39 -0.10 9.95
CA PRO A 59 3.52 -1.56 9.96
C PRO A 59 4.88 -2.08 10.47
N GLY A 60 5.89 -1.26 10.60
CA GLY A 60 7.19 -1.59 11.21
C GLY A 60 8.07 -2.56 10.40
N THR A 61 7.50 -3.46 9.62
CA THR A 61 8.23 -4.43 8.78
C THR A 61 7.64 -4.51 7.38
N ARG A 62 8.43 -5.02 6.43
CA ARG A 62 7.99 -5.17 5.03
C ARG A 62 6.81 -6.15 4.91
N SER A 63 6.81 -7.26 5.65
CA SER A 63 5.72 -8.23 5.66
C SER A 63 4.44 -7.64 6.25
N ALA A 64 4.55 -6.92 7.36
CA ALA A 64 3.42 -6.19 7.94
C ALA A 64 2.86 -5.14 6.96
N ALA A 65 3.72 -4.38 6.28
CA ALA A 65 3.32 -3.44 5.24
C ALA A 65 2.59 -4.11 4.07
N ARG A 66 3.08 -5.28 3.62
CA ARG A 66 2.41 -6.08 2.56
C ARG A 66 1.02 -6.53 2.99
N LEU A 67 0.90 -7.09 4.18
CA LEU A 67 -0.38 -7.54 4.74
C LEU A 67 -1.34 -6.37 4.95
N SER A 68 -0.84 -5.21 5.39
CA SER A 68 -1.67 -4.00 5.55
C SER A 68 -2.05 -3.32 4.23
N GLY A 69 -1.56 -3.81 3.09
CA GLY A 69 -2.01 -3.41 1.75
C GLY A 69 -1.04 -2.56 0.93
N CYS A 70 0.20 -2.35 1.37
CA CYS A 70 1.22 -1.78 0.48
C CYS A 70 1.53 -2.74 -0.66
N LYS A 71 1.54 -2.22 -1.89
CA LYS A 71 1.80 -2.99 -3.10
C LYS A 71 3.10 -2.60 -3.78
N ASN A 72 3.56 -1.37 -3.57
CA ASN A 72 4.78 -0.81 -4.14
C ASN A 72 5.87 -0.80 -3.10
N PHE A 73 7.02 -1.39 -3.40
CA PHE A 73 8.19 -1.42 -2.51
C PHE A 73 9.45 -1.10 -3.28
N ALA A 74 10.24 -0.18 -2.77
CA ALA A 74 11.56 0.14 -3.30
C ALA A 74 12.58 0.26 -2.18
N ALA A 75 13.86 0.03 -2.51
CA ALA A 75 14.96 0.42 -1.65
C ALA A 75 14.94 1.93 -1.45
N ALA A 76 15.39 2.40 -0.30
CA ALA A 76 15.33 3.80 0.07
C ALA A 76 16.69 4.32 0.56
N GLN A 77 17.03 5.53 0.13
CA GLN A 77 18.15 6.30 0.65
C GLN A 77 17.58 7.51 1.38
N PRO A 78 17.62 7.52 2.74
CA PRO A 78 17.01 8.59 3.52
C PRO A 78 17.82 9.88 3.47
N GLY A 79 17.13 11.00 3.23
CA GLY A 79 17.59 12.37 3.53
C GLY A 79 17.01 12.85 4.85
N LYS A 80 17.10 14.16 5.14
CA LYS A 80 16.51 14.73 6.38
C LYS A 80 14.97 14.73 6.32
N GLN A 81 14.42 15.31 5.29
CA GLN A 81 12.97 15.40 4.99
C GLN A 81 12.66 14.94 3.56
N SER A 82 13.42 13.99 3.07
CA SER A 82 13.23 13.41 1.75
C SER A 82 13.72 11.97 1.74
N VAL A 83 13.27 11.22 0.78
CA VAL A 83 13.75 9.86 0.53
C VAL A 83 13.98 9.69 -0.97
N PHE A 84 15.18 9.25 -1.34
CA PHE A 84 15.48 8.86 -2.72
C PHE A 84 15.22 7.37 -2.89
N LEU A 85 14.55 7.02 -3.98
CA LEU A 85 14.18 5.66 -4.36
C LEU A 85 14.96 5.28 -5.63
N PRO A 86 16.18 4.70 -5.50
CA PRO A 86 17.10 4.51 -6.62
C PRO A 86 16.48 3.74 -7.78
N GLN A 87 15.79 2.63 -7.45
CA GLN A 87 15.17 1.77 -8.47
C GLN A 87 14.17 2.52 -9.36
N TRP A 88 13.49 3.52 -8.83
CA TRP A 88 12.53 4.34 -9.59
C TRP A 88 13.10 5.67 -10.06
N GLY A 89 14.30 6.06 -9.60
CA GLY A 89 14.90 7.35 -9.90
C GLY A 89 14.08 8.53 -9.37
N VAL A 90 13.35 8.34 -8.27
CA VAL A 90 12.39 9.32 -7.72
C VAL A 90 12.84 9.76 -6.34
N THR A 91 12.80 11.07 -6.09
CA THR A 91 12.96 11.64 -4.75
C THR A 91 11.59 12.13 -4.25
N LEU A 92 11.22 11.70 -3.06
CA LEU A 92 9.97 12.12 -2.40
C LEU A 92 10.30 13.01 -1.21
N SER A 93 9.64 14.15 -1.12
CA SER A 93 9.61 15.02 0.06
C SER A 93 8.73 14.42 1.14
N CYS A 94 9.12 14.56 2.38
CA CYS A 94 8.39 14.06 3.53
C CYS A 94 8.10 15.19 4.53
N ARG A 95 6.90 15.27 5.07
CA ARG A 95 6.54 16.25 6.10
C ARG A 95 7.27 16.03 7.42
N ARG A 96 7.61 14.78 7.72
CA ARG A 96 8.33 14.38 8.92
C ARG A 96 9.78 14.03 8.59
N PRO A 97 10.71 14.19 9.54
CA PRO A 97 12.07 13.69 9.36
C PRO A 97 12.07 12.20 9.05
N VAL A 98 12.83 11.81 8.04
CA VAL A 98 12.99 10.40 7.66
C VAL A 98 14.02 9.76 8.59
N PRO A 99 13.70 8.62 9.24
CA PRO A 99 14.67 7.92 10.09
C PRO A 99 15.94 7.54 9.31
N PRO A 100 17.14 7.78 9.86
CA PRO A 100 18.41 7.56 9.14
C PRO A 100 18.67 6.10 8.71
N ARG A 101 17.97 5.15 9.32
CA ARG A 101 18.08 3.71 9.00
C ARG A 101 16.98 3.21 8.10
N THR A 102 16.23 4.09 7.42
CA THR A 102 15.19 3.70 6.48
C THR A 102 15.82 3.00 5.28
N ALA A 103 15.66 1.70 5.17
CA ALA A 103 16.21 0.88 4.10
C ALA A 103 15.25 0.67 2.93
N ALA A 104 13.94 0.83 3.16
CA ALA A 104 12.90 0.63 2.14
C ALA A 104 11.69 1.52 2.41
N VAL A 105 10.96 1.81 1.33
CA VAL A 105 9.66 2.49 1.37
C VAL A 105 8.61 1.56 0.81
N GLY A 106 7.44 1.55 1.44
CA GLY A 106 6.24 0.88 0.96
C GLY A 106 5.15 1.89 0.67
N LEU A 107 4.64 1.93 -0.57
CA LEU A 107 3.57 2.84 -0.97
C LEU A 107 2.28 2.06 -1.25
N ARG A 108 1.16 2.61 -0.83
CA ARG A 108 -0.17 2.06 -1.14
C ARG A 108 -0.61 2.53 -2.51
N SER A 109 -1.19 1.63 -3.30
CA SER A 109 -1.61 1.94 -4.69
C SER A 109 -2.61 3.10 -4.78
N HIS A 110 -3.50 3.23 -3.80
CA HIS A 110 -4.52 4.27 -3.76
C HIS A 110 -4.04 5.60 -3.13
N HIS A 111 -2.79 5.69 -2.65
CA HIS A 111 -2.17 6.96 -2.26
C HIS A 111 -1.48 7.63 -3.45
N LEU A 112 -1.22 6.87 -4.52
CA LEU A 112 -0.78 7.42 -5.80
C LEU A 112 -1.99 7.96 -6.57
N HIS A 113 -1.82 9.10 -7.22
CA HIS A 113 -2.85 9.74 -8.04
C HIS A 113 -2.23 10.46 -9.23
N LEU A 114 -3.05 10.89 -10.18
CA LEU A 114 -2.62 11.72 -11.29
C LEU A 114 -2.30 13.12 -10.77
N ALA A 115 -1.11 13.60 -11.02
CA ALA A 115 -0.62 14.85 -10.48
C ALA A 115 -1.29 16.07 -11.12
N ALA A 116 -1.61 17.06 -10.30
CA ALA A 116 -1.92 18.41 -10.77
C ALA A 116 -0.63 19.15 -11.23
N PRO A 117 -0.72 20.14 -12.11
CA PRO A 117 0.44 20.94 -12.52
C PRO A 117 1.15 21.58 -11.31
N GLY A 118 2.47 21.32 -11.17
CA GLY A 118 3.28 21.85 -10.07
C GLY A 118 3.10 21.17 -8.72
N GLU A 119 2.42 20.05 -8.66
CA GLU A 119 2.20 19.31 -7.41
C GLU A 119 3.52 18.75 -6.85
N GLU A 120 3.68 18.84 -5.53
CA GLU A 120 4.84 18.27 -4.83
C GLU A 120 4.82 16.73 -4.95
N ASN A 121 6.02 16.13 -5.04
CA ASN A 121 6.19 14.69 -5.25
C ASN A 121 5.57 14.17 -6.55
N ALA A 122 5.39 15.03 -7.54
CA ALA A 122 5.01 14.62 -8.89
C ALA A 122 6.22 14.14 -9.69
N PHE A 123 6.05 13.06 -10.42
CA PHE A 123 7.07 12.51 -11.31
C PHE A 123 6.46 11.88 -12.56
N SER A 124 7.18 11.96 -13.68
CA SER A 124 6.73 11.41 -14.95
C SER A 124 6.81 9.89 -14.98
N CYS A 125 5.78 9.25 -15.51
CA CYS A 125 5.68 7.81 -15.67
C CYS A 125 5.20 7.43 -17.07
N GLN A 126 5.75 6.36 -17.62
CA GLN A 126 5.17 5.65 -18.75
C GLN A 126 4.09 4.68 -18.25
N VAL A 127 2.95 4.65 -18.90
CA VAL A 127 1.89 3.64 -18.68
C VAL A 127 2.29 2.37 -19.42
N VAL A 128 2.70 1.34 -18.67
CA VAL A 128 3.13 0.06 -19.25
C VAL A 128 1.92 -0.83 -19.50
N ARG A 129 0.95 -0.80 -18.60
CA ARG A 129 -0.26 -1.62 -18.68
C ARG A 129 -1.38 -1.02 -17.84
N VAL A 130 -2.59 -1.11 -18.36
CA VAL A 130 -3.82 -0.85 -17.63
C VAL A 130 -4.55 -2.18 -17.39
N ILE A 131 -5.04 -2.40 -16.20
CA ILE A 131 -5.83 -3.56 -15.81
C ILE A 131 -7.16 -3.04 -15.29
N ASP A 132 -8.23 -3.39 -15.97
CA ASP A 132 -9.57 -3.09 -15.49
C ASP A 132 -9.98 -4.05 -14.38
N ASP A 133 -10.31 -3.49 -13.23
CA ASP A 133 -10.96 -4.20 -12.13
C ASP A 133 -12.43 -3.76 -12.04
N VAL A 134 -13.23 -4.40 -11.19
CA VAL A 134 -14.67 -4.14 -11.10
C VAL A 134 -14.96 -2.67 -10.81
N PHE A 135 -14.25 -2.06 -9.86
CA PHE A 135 -14.50 -0.70 -9.38
C PHE A 135 -13.35 0.28 -9.64
N ALA A 136 -12.21 -0.18 -10.12
CA ALA A 136 -11.01 0.63 -10.28
C ALA A 136 -10.27 0.30 -11.58
N SER A 137 -9.49 1.25 -12.07
CA SER A 137 -8.46 1.02 -13.08
C SER A 137 -7.10 0.95 -12.39
N ILE A 138 -6.36 -0.12 -12.65
CA ILE A 138 -5.05 -0.36 -12.07
C ILE A 138 -4.00 -0.09 -13.13
N LEU A 139 -3.20 0.94 -12.93
CA LEU A 139 -2.11 1.31 -13.81
C LEU A 139 -0.81 0.70 -13.30
N LEU A 140 -0.10 0.00 -14.18
CA LEU A 140 1.29 -0.39 -13.97
C LEU A 140 2.18 0.62 -14.67
N LEU A 141 2.92 1.41 -13.87
CA LEU A 141 3.66 2.57 -14.30
C LEU A 141 5.17 2.31 -14.19
N ARG A 142 5.93 2.85 -15.14
CA ARG A 142 7.39 2.93 -15.09
C ARG A 142 7.80 4.40 -14.94
N PRO A 143 8.35 4.82 -13.81
CA PRO A 143 8.90 6.16 -13.67
C PRO A 143 9.98 6.43 -14.71
N ALA A 144 10.07 7.68 -15.21
CA ALA A 144 11.00 8.03 -16.28
C ALA A 144 12.49 7.85 -15.90
N GLY A 145 12.82 7.97 -14.61
CA GLY A 145 14.16 7.71 -14.07
C GLY A 145 14.40 6.29 -13.57
N ALA A 146 13.49 5.35 -13.84
CA ALA A 146 13.60 3.99 -13.31
C ALA A 146 14.72 3.18 -13.96
N GLU A 147 15.39 2.35 -13.15
CA GLU A 147 16.30 1.32 -13.63
C GLU A 147 15.55 0.32 -14.54
N PRO A 148 16.23 -0.31 -15.52
CA PRO A 148 15.58 -1.24 -16.46
C PRO A 148 14.77 -2.36 -15.78
N ASP A 149 15.32 -2.93 -14.71
CA ASP A 149 14.73 -4.04 -13.95
C ASP A 149 13.91 -3.59 -12.74
N ALA A 150 13.66 -2.30 -12.60
CA ALA A 150 12.87 -1.78 -11.49
C ALA A 150 11.45 -2.35 -11.48
N PRO A 151 10.90 -2.68 -10.30
CA PRO A 151 9.52 -3.07 -10.21
C PRO A 151 8.60 -1.94 -10.66
N LEU A 152 7.56 -2.28 -11.43
CA LEU A 152 6.56 -1.32 -11.84
C LEU A 152 5.79 -0.78 -10.63
N LEU A 153 5.48 0.51 -10.67
CA LEU A 153 4.58 1.14 -9.72
C LEU A 153 3.13 0.78 -10.07
N ARG A 154 2.40 0.31 -9.07
CA ARG A 154 0.97 0.06 -9.16
C ARG A 154 0.21 1.27 -8.60
N MET A 155 -0.51 1.97 -9.44
CA MET A 155 -1.46 3.02 -9.08
C MET A 155 -2.88 2.49 -9.26
N GLU A 156 -3.77 2.82 -8.35
CA GLU A 156 -5.17 2.41 -8.37
C GLU A 156 -6.05 3.64 -8.36
N LEU A 157 -6.81 3.84 -9.42
CA LEU A 157 -7.66 5.00 -9.66
C LEU A 157 -9.12 4.57 -9.78
N ASP A 158 -10.02 5.48 -9.45
CA ASP A 158 -11.40 5.35 -9.85
C ASP A 158 -11.51 5.23 -11.38
N LYS A 159 -12.39 4.35 -11.88
CA LYS A 159 -12.60 4.16 -13.33
C LYS A 159 -12.98 5.46 -14.05
N ALA A 160 -13.80 6.30 -13.42
CA ALA A 160 -14.22 7.55 -14.02
C ALA A 160 -13.03 8.53 -14.19
N VAL A 161 -12.07 8.49 -13.25
CA VAL A 161 -10.85 9.31 -13.34
C VAL A 161 -9.98 8.83 -14.49
N TRP A 162 -9.75 7.52 -14.61
CA TRP A 162 -8.92 7.01 -15.70
C TRP A 162 -9.59 7.13 -17.08
N ALA A 163 -10.89 6.99 -17.18
CA ALA A 163 -11.62 7.11 -18.46
C ALA A 163 -11.42 8.49 -19.12
N ALA A 164 -11.15 9.54 -18.36
CA ALA A 164 -10.82 10.86 -18.89
C ALA A 164 -9.41 10.94 -19.51
N HIS A 165 -8.58 9.93 -19.31
CA HIS A 165 -7.18 9.81 -19.77
C HIS A 165 -6.96 8.60 -20.68
N ASP A 166 -8.06 8.05 -21.24
CA ASP A 166 -8.01 6.85 -22.08
C ASP A 166 -7.09 7.07 -23.30
N GLY A 167 -6.21 6.09 -23.54
CA GLY A 167 -5.20 6.15 -24.59
C GLY A 167 -3.92 6.90 -24.24
N GLU A 168 -3.80 7.49 -23.07
CA GLU A 168 -2.55 8.10 -22.62
C GLU A 168 -1.48 7.03 -22.34
N THR A 169 -0.28 7.24 -22.91
CA THR A 169 0.88 6.35 -22.72
C THR A 169 1.87 6.88 -21.69
N ALA A 170 1.69 8.11 -21.25
CA ALA A 170 2.50 8.76 -20.23
C ALA A 170 1.63 9.63 -19.32
N VAL A 171 1.92 9.62 -18.04
CA VAL A 171 1.20 10.38 -17.02
C VAL A 171 2.17 11.01 -16.02
N MET A 172 1.74 12.07 -15.36
CA MET A 172 2.36 12.55 -14.13
C MET A 172 1.69 11.89 -12.95
N ALA A 173 2.44 11.10 -12.19
CA ALA A 173 1.99 10.50 -10.95
C ALA A 173 2.49 11.31 -9.76
N ALA A 174 1.69 11.42 -8.71
CA ALA A 174 2.09 12.05 -7.46
C ALA A 174 1.70 11.22 -6.25
N ILE A 175 2.38 11.51 -5.14
CA ILE A 175 2.06 10.98 -3.82
C ILE A 175 2.11 12.11 -2.79
N ARG A 176 1.11 12.18 -1.92
CA ARG A 176 1.08 13.21 -0.87
C ARG A 176 2.25 13.04 0.09
N PRO A 177 2.92 14.13 0.50
CA PRO A 177 3.98 14.08 1.50
C PRO A 177 3.35 13.85 2.89
N GLU A 178 3.43 12.62 3.41
CA GLU A 178 2.94 12.25 4.76
C GLU A 178 4.05 12.24 5.81
#